data_ded3b365033b6ab98b3b5e4d11944fcc
#
_entry.id   ded3b365033b6ab98b3b5e4d11944fcc
#
_cell.length_a   1.000
_cell.length_b   1.000
_cell.length_c   1.000
_cell.angle_alpha   90.00
_cell.angle_beta   90.00
_cell.angle_gamma   90.00
#
_symmetry.space_group_name_H-M   'P 1'
#
loop_
_entity.id
_entity.type
_entity.pdbx_description
1 polymer ?
#
loop_
_entity_poly.entity_id
_entity_poly.type
_entity_poly.pdbx_seq_one_letter_code
_entity_poly.pdbx_strand_id
1 'polypeptide(L)'
;MPTPIRFSSFMQKEKMKTHKAFSTAHRQAQDTMPGLKNTLPDLTAVQVTYRASIYKRLFILGCLAIGVVLSLGANFLVGPAHLSPTLFLHTLFNSASVPQQTAIIVWQIRMPYALMAACIGGALGLAGAEMQTVLANPLASPFTLGVSAAGAFGASLAIVLQWHITGVPDNWLVAGCAFVFSVFSVFALDMLTRFRQADTSTVILCGVALVFSFQALVALMQFVASEDTLQDLVFWTLGSLSRATWASLALLAGSLVLIFPLSLRSAGRLTLLRMGEERAASLGVDVPRLRRATLLRISFLCALSVAFVGVIGFVGLVAPHIARRLVGEDHYFSLSGSLLTGALILSVSSLVARILVPGIVVPLGIITSLVGIPFFLAIILKQRPMV
;
A
#
# COMPACT_ATOMS: atom_id res chain seq x y z
N MET A 1 15.97 4.32 -38.54
CA MET A 1 15.08 3.43 -37.71
C MET A 1 15.71 2.05 -37.67
N PRO A 2 16.27 1.57 -36.57
CA PRO A 2 16.73 0.19 -36.45
C PRO A 2 15.65 -0.63 -35.70
N THR A 3 15.37 -1.79 -36.29
CA THR A 3 14.30 -2.75 -35.92
C THR A 3 14.52 -3.44 -34.58
N PRO A 4 13.46 -3.64 -33.76
CA PRO A 4 13.54 -4.17 -32.38
C PRO A 4 13.65 -5.73 -32.30
N ILE A 5 13.92 -6.44 -33.36
CA ILE A 5 13.77 -7.91 -33.41
C ILE A 5 15.04 -8.70 -32.98
N ARG A 6 16.19 -8.07 -32.81
CA ARG A 6 17.45 -8.80 -32.49
C ARG A 6 17.72 -9.10 -31.00
N PHE A 7 17.09 -8.42 -30.07
CA PHE A 7 17.38 -8.59 -28.64
C PHE A 7 16.68 -9.84 -28.01
N SER A 8 15.49 -10.17 -28.48
CA SER A 8 14.71 -11.32 -28.01
C SER A 8 15.33 -12.66 -28.44
N SER A 9 15.87 -12.74 -29.64
CA SER A 9 16.50 -13.97 -30.18
C SER A 9 17.87 -14.26 -29.54
N PHE A 10 18.62 -13.23 -29.15
CA PHE A 10 19.91 -13.38 -28.46
C PHE A 10 19.71 -13.93 -27.03
N MET A 11 18.78 -13.34 -26.26
CA MET A 11 18.43 -13.82 -24.92
C MET A 11 17.86 -15.24 -24.92
N GLN A 12 17.13 -15.62 -25.96
CA GLN A 12 16.58 -16.97 -26.10
C GLN A 12 17.68 -17.99 -26.43
N LYS A 13 18.66 -17.64 -27.28
CA LYS A 13 19.81 -18.48 -27.58
C LYS A 13 20.76 -18.67 -26.39
N GLU A 14 20.97 -17.62 -25.59
CA GLU A 14 21.82 -17.72 -24.40
C GLU A 14 21.15 -18.54 -23.30
N LYS A 15 19.85 -18.36 -23.07
CA LYS A 15 19.05 -19.22 -22.16
C LYS A 15 19.06 -20.69 -22.60
N MET A 16 19.05 -20.95 -23.90
CA MET A 16 19.10 -22.33 -24.44
C MET A 16 20.49 -22.94 -24.31
N LYS A 17 21.58 -22.15 -24.46
CA LYS A 17 22.96 -22.63 -24.23
C LYS A 17 23.23 -22.94 -22.77
N THR A 18 22.85 -22.07 -21.84
CA THR A 18 22.98 -22.29 -20.41
C THR A 18 22.15 -23.48 -19.93
N HIS A 19 20.95 -23.67 -20.46
CA HIS A 19 20.11 -24.83 -20.18
C HIS A 19 20.73 -26.15 -20.66
N LYS A 20 21.31 -26.17 -21.89
CA LYS A 20 22.01 -27.35 -22.41
C LYS A 20 23.28 -27.67 -21.61
N ALA A 21 24.10 -26.67 -21.29
CA ALA A 21 25.32 -26.85 -20.51
C ALA A 21 25.02 -27.40 -19.10
N PHE A 22 23.99 -26.88 -18.44
CA PHE A 22 23.57 -27.34 -17.12
C PHE A 22 22.98 -28.76 -17.16
N SER A 23 22.17 -29.08 -18.19
CA SER A 23 21.63 -30.43 -18.40
C SER A 23 22.71 -31.46 -18.67
N THR A 24 23.76 -31.09 -19.43
CA THR A 24 24.90 -31.97 -19.71
C THR A 24 25.75 -32.20 -18.48
N ALA A 25 26.06 -31.18 -17.70
CA ALA A 25 26.77 -31.28 -16.42
C ALA A 25 26.03 -32.13 -15.40
N HIS A 26 24.70 -32.01 -15.35
CA HIS A 26 23.86 -32.81 -14.46
C HIS A 26 23.84 -34.30 -14.83
N ARG A 27 23.76 -34.63 -16.15
CA ARG A 27 23.91 -36.02 -16.62
C ARG A 27 25.29 -36.59 -16.32
N GLN A 28 26.36 -35.85 -16.57
CA GLN A 28 27.70 -36.29 -16.25
C GLN A 28 27.92 -36.57 -14.76
N ALA A 29 27.35 -35.71 -13.86
CA ALA A 29 27.39 -35.92 -12.42
C ALA A 29 26.62 -37.19 -12.00
N GLN A 30 25.51 -37.50 -12.64
CA GLN A 30 24.73 -38.72 -12.41
C GLN A 30 25.45 -40.02 -12.89
N ASP A 31 26.21 -39.91 -13.98
CA ASP A 31 26.96 -41.05 -14.54
C ASP A 31 28.25 -41.35 -13.77
N THR A 32 28.87 -40.31 -13.19
CA THR A 32 30.12 -40.44 -12.42
C THR A 32 29.93 -40.88 -10.95
N MET A 33 28.73 -40.70 -10.38
CA MET A 33 28.39 -41.05 -9.00
C MET A 33 27.05 -41.77 -8.90
N PRO A 34 26.99 -43.10 -9.02
CA PRO A 34 25.71 -43.84 -9.06
C PRO A 34 24.85 -43.70 -7.77
N GLY A 35 25.46 -43.37 -6.63
CA GLY A 35 24.74 -43.07 -5.37
C GLY A 35 23.97 -41.72 -5.40
N LEU A 36 24.28 -40.80 -6.30
CA LEU A 36 23.61 -39.48 -6.43
C LEU A 36 22.28 -39.53 -7.20
N LYS A 37 22.02 -40.60 -7.95
CA LYS A 37 20.80 -40.73 -8.77
C LYS A 37 19.50 -40.62 -7.94
N ASN A 38 19.54 -41.06 -6.68
CA ASN A 38 18.39 -41.06 -5.77
C ASN A 38 18.30 -39.78 -4.90
N THR A 39 19.28 -38.91 -4.94
CA THR A 39 19.35 -37.71 -4.06
C THR A 39 19.16 -36.39 -4.82
N LEU A 40 19.33 -36.38 -6.16
CA LEU A 40 19.15 -35.19 -6.95
C LEU A 40 17.70 -35.12 -7.47
N PRO A 41 16.96 -34.03 -7.18
CA PRO A 41 15.61 -33.89 -7.69
C PRO A 41 15.62 -33.81 -9.24
N ASP A 42 14.64 -34.44 -9.87
CA ASP A 42 14.44 -34.33 -11.30
C ASP A 42 14.23 -32.85 -11.68
N LEU A 43 15.19 -32.29 -12.42
CA LEU A 43 15.15 -30.87 -12.82
C LEU A 43 13.93 -30.53 -13.67
N THR A 44 13.40 -31.50 -14.41
CA THR A 44 12.18 -31.30 -15.20
C THR A 44 10.96 -31.20 -14.29
N ALA A 45 10.87 -32.06 -13.27
CA ALA A 45 9.82 -32.00 -12.26
C ALA A 45 9.85 -30.68 -11.45
N VAL A 46 11.04 -30.23 -11.06
CA VAL A 46 11.24 -28.94 -10.36
C VAL A 46 10.78 -27.76 -11.24
N GLN A 47 11.16 -27.77 -12.54
CA GLN A 47 10.75 -26.71 -13.46
C GLN A 47 9.24 -26.69 -13.71
N VAL A 48 8.61 -27.86 -13.84
CA VAL A 48 7.14 -27.98 -14.04
C VAL A 48 6.42 -27.44 -12.81
N THR A 49 6.85 -27.85 -11.60
CA THR A 49 6.26 -27.39 -10.33
C THR A 49 6.43 -25.88 -10.14
N TYR A 50 7.61 -25.35 -10.48
CA TYR A 50 7.87 -23.90 -10.41
C TYR A 50 6.97 -23.11 -11.36
N ARG A 51 6.84 -23.55 -12.63
CA ARG A 51 5.94 -22.92 -13.60
C ARG A 51 4.48 -22.97 -13.15
N ALA A 52 4.01 -24.10 -12.66
CA ALA A 52 2.65 -24.23 -12.12
C ALA A 52 2.41 -23.25 -10.96
N SER A 53 3.40 -23.07 -10.07
CA SER A 53 3.34 -22.10 -8.99
C SER A 53 3.23 -20.65 -9.51
N ILE A 54 3.98 -20.27 -10.55
CA ILE A 54 3.89 -18.95 -11.17
C ILE A 54 2.50 -18.71 -11.78
N TYR A 55 1.98 -19.67 -12.56
CA TYR A 55 0.65 -19.53 -13.16
C TYR A 55 -0.44 -19.39 -12.10
N LYS A 56 -0.38 -20.16 -11.01
CA LYS A 56 -1.30 -20.03 -9.88
C LYS A 56 -1.24 -18.60 -9.26
N ARG A 57 -0.05 -18.07 -9.04
CA ARG A 57 0.13 -16.72 -8.48
C ARG A 57 -0.41 -15.64 -9.43
N LEU A 58 -0.13 -15.74 -10.72
CA LEU A 58 -0.66 -14.82 -11.73
C LEU A 58 -2.18 -14.88 -11.82
N PHE A 59 -2.76 -16.08 -11.75
CA PHE A 59 -4.21 -16.26 -11.72
C PHE A 59 -4.83 -15.57 -10.50
N ILE A 60 -4.24 -15.72 -9.31
CA ILE A 60 -4.70 -15.04 -8.08
C ILE A 60 -4.62 -13.52 -8.23
N LEU A 61 -3.51 -13.00 -8.77
CA LEU A 61 -3.38 -11.55 -9.03
C LEU A 61 -4.45 -11.06 -10.02
N GLY A 62 -4.74 -11.86 -11.05
CA GLY A 62 -5.84 -11.58 -11.99
C GLY A 62 -7.20 -11.52 -11.30
N CYS A 63 -7.51 -12.49 -10.43
CA CYS A 63 -8.73 -12.49 -9.63
C CYS A 63 -8.82 -11.26 -8.71
N LEU A 64 -7.72 -10.87 -8.05
CA LEU A 64 -7.70 -9.66 -7.22
C LEU A 64 -7.93 -8.39 -8.07
N ALA A 65 -7.32 -8.30 -9.24
CA ALA A 65 -7.52 -7.17 -10.15
C ALA A 65 -8.99 -7.08 -10.63
N ILE A 66 -9.59 -8.20 -11.00
CA ILE A 66 -11.03 -8.28 -11.33
C ILE A 66 -11.88 -7.85 -10.13
N GLY A 67 -11.55 -8.32 -8.92
CA GLY A 67 -12.22 -7.91 -7.69
C GLY A 67 -12.17 -6.39 -7.47
N VAL A 68 -11.01 -5.74 -7.71
CA VAL A 68 -10.87 -4.29 -7.65
C VAL A 68 -11.78 -3.61 -8.68
N VAL A 69 -11.78 -4.07 -9.93
CA VAL A 69 -12.64 -3.50 -10.99
C VAL A 69 -14.12 -3.64 -10.63
N LEU A 70 -14.54 -4.80 -10.14
CA LEU A 70 -15.94 -5.02 -9.71
C LEU A 70 -16.30 -4.13 -8.52
N SER A 71 -15.41 -3.99 -7.53
CA SER A 71 -15.65 -3.12 -6.38
C SER A 71 -15.71 -1.64 -6.78
N LEU A 72 -14.92 -1.20 -7.75
CA LEU A 72 -15.01 0.14 -8.34
C LEU A 72 -16.35 0.35 -9.05
N GLY A 73 -16.78 -0.62 -9.88
CA GLY A 73 -18.09 -0.59 -10.52
C GLY A 73 -19.23 -0.45 -9.51
N ALA A 74 -19.19 -1.22 -8.42
CA ALA A 74 -20.16 -1.10 -7.33
C ALA A 74 -20.11 0.29 -6.66
N ASN A 75 -18.91 0.83 -6.40
CA ASN A 75 -18.74 2.18 -5.84
C ASN A 75 -19.27 3.29 -6.74
N PHE A 76 -19.25 3.13 -8.06
CA PHE A 76 -19.83 4.09 -8.98
C PHE A 76 -21.36 4.09 -8.93
N LEU A 77 -21.98 2.95 -8.68
CA LEU A 77 -23.43 2.80 -8.67
C LEU A 77 -24.06 3.14 -7.31
N VAL A 78 -23.39 2.75 -6.22
CA VAL A 78 -23.91 2.93 -4.85
C VAL A 78 -23.58 4.31 -4.31
N GLY A 79 -24.58 4.97 -3.72
CA GLY A 79 -24.44 6.27 -3.06
C GLY A 79 -25.79 6.91 -2.75
N PRO A 80 -25.83 8.02 -1.98
CA PRO A 80 -27.06 8.66 -1.54
C PRO A 80 -28.02 9.07 -2.69
N ALA A 81 -27.47 9.51 -3.83
CA ALA A 81 -28.25 9.73 -5.04
C ALA A 81 -28.42 8.41 -5.79
N HIS A 82 -29.62 7.87 -5.84
CA HIS A 82 -29.94 6.65 -6.58
C HIS A 82 -29.72 6.85 -8.08
N LEU A 83 -28.64 6.28 -8.63
CA LEU A 83 -28.34 6.28 -10.06
C LEU A 83 -28.56 4.86 -10.60
N SER A 84 -29.39 4.74 -11.64
CA SER A 84 -29.51 3.47 -12.36
C SER A 84 -28.20 3.18 -13.12
N PRO A 85 -27.82 1.90 -13.31
CA PRO A 85 -26.63 1.53 -14.08
C PRO A 85 -26.66 2.11 -15.52
N THR A 86 -27.85 2.15 -16.12
CA THR A 86 -28.03 2.72 -17.47
C THR A 86 -27.76 4.22 -17.50
N LEU A 87 -28.26 4.98 -16.51
CA LEU A 87 -28.02 6.41 -16.39
C LEU A 87 -26.53 6.70 -16.12
N PHE A 88 -25.87 5.89 -15.29
CA PHE A 88 -24.44 6.01 -15.05
C PHE A 88 -23.62 5.82 -16.34
N LEU A 89 -23.87 4.74 -17.10
CA LEU A 89 -23.19 4.48 -18.36
C LEU A 89 -23.48 5.58 -19.39
N HIS A 90 -24.73 6.04 -19.46
CA HIS A 90 -25.10 7.14 -20.35
C HIS A 90 -24.37 8.44 -19.99
N THR A 91 -24.25 8.76 -18.70
CA THR A 91 -23.50 9.93 -18.22
C THR A 91 -22.01 9.82 -18.53
N LEU A 92 -21.45 8.60 -18.50
CA LEU A 92 -20.03 8.35 -18.77
C LEU A 92 -19.69 8.63 -20.25
N PHE A 93 -20.53 8.19 -21.19
CA PHE A 93 -20.25 8.29 -22.63
C PHE A 93 -20.89 9.53 -23.29
N ASN A 94 -21.95 10.09 -22.71
CA ASN A 94 -22.66 11.21 -23.28
C ASN A 94 -23.15 12.18 -22.19
N SER A 95 -22.22 12.82 -21.50
CA SER A 95 -22.50 13.73 -20.39
C SER A 95 -23.29 14.96 -20.77
N ALA A 96 -23.29 15.37 -22.06
CA ALA A 96 -24.03 16.53 -22.56
C ALA A 96 -25.56 16.30 -22.65
N SER A 97 -26.01 15.05 -22.68
CA SER A 97 -27.42 14.67 -22.82
C SER A 97 -28.13 14.37 -21.49
N VAL A 98 -27.42 14.49 -20.36
CA VAL A 98 -27.97 14.24 -19.02
C VAL A 98 -28.07 15.55 -18.22
N PRO A 99 -28.96 15.62 -17.19
CA PRO A 99 -29.03 16.78 -16.31
C PRO A 99 -27.66 17.12 -15.72
N GLN A 100 -27.29 18.39 -15.67
CA GLN A 100 -26.00 18.88 -15.17
C GLN A 100 -25.67 18.36 -13.75
N GLN A 101 -26.69 18.28 -12.89
CA GLN A 101 -26.53 17.73 -11.54
C GLN A 101 -26.03 16.27 -11.56
N THR A 102 -26.58 15.44 -12.47
CA THR A 102 -26.18 14.04 -12.62
C THR A 102 -24.73 13.95 -13.12
N ALA A 103 -24.35 14.77 -14.08
CA ALA A 103 -22.98 14.84 -14.58
C ALA A 103 -21.98 15.22 -13.47
N ILE A 104 -22.31 16.23 -12.65
CA ILE A 104 -21.50 16.66 -11.50
C ILE A 104 -21.35 15.51 -10.48
N ILE A 105 -22.45 14.84 -10.13
CA ILE A 105 -22.42 13.73 -9.17
C ILE A 105 -21.52 12.62 -9.67
N VAL A 106 -21.59 12.22 -10.94
CA VAL A 106 -20.78 11.15 -11.51
C VAL A 106 -19.32 11.58 -11.61
N TRP A 107 -19.03 12.68 -12.29
CA TRP A 107 -17.69 13.06 -12.67
C TRP A 107 -16.90 13.77 -11.56
N GLN A 108 -17.56 14.61 -10.74
CA GLN A 108 -16.85 15.41 -9.73
C GLN A 108 -16.88 14.78 -8.33
N ILE A 109 -17.83 13.88 -8.04
CA ILE A 109 -17.98 13.29 -6.72
C ILE A 109 -17.66 11.79 -6.76
N ARG A 110 -18.42 10.98 -7.53
CA ARG A 110 -18.31 9.52 -7.46
C ARG A 110 -17.02 8.95 -8.05
N MET A 111 -16.61 9.45 -9.20
CA MET A 111 -15.41 8.96 -9.87
C MET A 111 -14.14 9.23 -9.05
N PRO A 112 -13.84 10.48 -8.62
CA PRO A 112 -12.67 10.73 -7.78
C PRO A 112 -12.71 9.97 -6.47
N TYR A 113 -13.87 9.90 -5.81
CA TYR A 113 -14.04 9.17 -4.56
C TYR A 113 -13.68 7.68 -4.68
N ALA A 114 -14.26 6.98 -5.67
CA ALA A 114 -14.06 5.54 -5.84
C ALA A 114 -12.60 5.21 -6.26
N LEU A 115 -12.07 5.97 -7.22
CA LEU A 115 -10.69 5.80 -7.67
C LEU A 115 -9.67 6.11 -6.56
N MET A 116 -9.94 7.15 -5.75
CA MET A 116 -9.11 7.50 -4.61
C MET A 116 -9.08 6.36 -3.57
N ALA A 117 -10.22 5.70 -3.31
CA ALA A 117 -10.26 4.53 -2.42
C ALA A 117 -9.30 3.43 -2.89
N ALA A 118 -9.33 3.06 -4.16
CA ALA A 118 -8.45 2.04 -4.71
C ALA A 118 -6.98 2.48 -4.68
N CYS A 119 -6.67 3.73 -5.05
CA CYS A 119 -5.31 4.26 -5.05
C CYS A 119 -4.70 4.30 -3.65
N ILE A 120 -5.44 4.81 -2.65
CA ILE A 120 -4.96 4.85 -1.25
C ILE A 120 -4.82 3.45 -0.69
N GLY A 121 -5.81 2.59 -0.91
CA GLY A 121 -5.73 1.19 -0.48
C GLY A 121 -4.50 0.50 -1.06
N GLY A 122 -4.24 0.68 -2.35
CA GLY A 122 -3.06 0.17 -3.03
C GLY A 122 -1.75 0.75 -2.49
N ALA A 123 -1.70 2.07 -2.27
CA ALA A 123 -0.53 2.75 -1.70
C ALA A 123 -0.20 2.25 -0.29
N LEU A 124 -1.21 2.17 0.59
CA LEU A 124 -1.03 1.67 1.95
C LEU A 124 -0.69 0.18 1.99
N GLY A 125 -1.30 -0.65 1.12
CA GLY A 125 -0.99 -2.08 1.00
C GLY A 125 0.45 -2.31 0.54
N LEU A 126 0.93 -1.59 -0.47
CA LEU A 126 2.32 -1.63 -0.95
C LEU A 126 3.29 -1.17 0.14
N ALA A 127 3.01 -0.01 0.76
CA ALA A 127 3.82 0.55 1.82
C ALA A 127 3.93 -0.39 3.03
N GLY A 128 2.83 -1.01 3.42
CA GLY A 128 2.81 -1.99 4.51
C GLY A 128 3.67 -3.21 4.21
N ALA A 129 3.62 -3.75 2.97
CA ALA A 129 4.42 -4.91 2.58
C ALA A 129 5.93 -4.65 2.66
N GLU A 130 6.38 -3.52 2.14
CA GLU A 130 7.78 -3.12 2.21
C GLU A 130 8.21 -2.84 3.65
N MET A 131 7.37 -2.14 4.43
CA MET A 131 7.66 -1.78 5.82
C MET A 131 7.83 -3.01 6.70
N GLN A 132 6.91 -3.97 6.62
CA GLN A 132 6.98 -5.23 7.38
C GLN A 132 8.27 -6.01 7.08
N THR A 133 8.74 -5.94 5.83
CA THR A 133 9.98 -6.62 5.43
C THR A 133 11.22 -5.90 5.96
N VAL A 134 11.29 -4.58 5.77
CA VAL A 134 12.46 -3.77 6.16
C VAL A 134 12.64 -3.68 7.67
N LEU A 135 11.54 -3.75 8.43
CA LEU A 135 11.55 -3.77 9.89
C LEU A 135 11.49 -5.20 10.46
N ALA A 136 11.59 -6.23 9.63
CA ALA A 136 11.47 -7.63 10.04
C ALA A 136 10.32 -7.88 11.04
N ASN A 137 9.22 -7.11 10.92
CA ASN A 137 8.10 -7.13 11.85
C ASN A 137 6.78 -7.19 11.08
N PRO A 138 6.03 -8.29 11.18
CA PRO A 138 4.74 -8.45 10.47
C PRO A 138 3.65 -7.48 10.96
N LEU A 139 3.85 -6.83 12.11
CA LEU A 139 2.93 -5.86 12.70
C LEU A 139 3.30 -4.41 12.37
N ALA A 140 4.40 -4.20 11.66
CA ALA A 140 4.80 -2.86 11.25
C ALA A 140 3.83 -2.31 10.20
N SER A 141 3.46 -1.05 10.37
CA SER A 141 2.61 -0.30 9.46
C SER A 141 2.97 1.19 9.53
N PRO A 142 2.60 1.99 8.52
CA PRO A 142 2.81 3.44 8.56
C PRO A 142 2.15 4.12 9.78
N PHE A 143 1.09 3.52 10.28
CA PHE A 143 0.39 3.98 11.48
C PHE A 143 1.26 3.81 12.74
N THR A 144 1.97 2.69 12.86
CA THR A 144 2.79 2.37 14.05
C THR A 144 4.12 3.13 14.12
N LEU A 145 4.55 3.75 13.02
CA LEU A 145 5.78 4.57 12.96
C LEU A 145 5.55 6.09 13.12
N GLY A 146 4.34 6.50 13.47
CA GLY A 146 4.02 7.89 13.77
C GLY A 146 3.70 8.77 12.56
N VAL A 147 3.78 8.26 11.33
CA VAL A 147 3.49 9.03 10.10
C VAL A 147 2.08 9.61 10.12
N SER A 148 1.09 8.78 10.48
CA SER A 148 -0.31 9.20 10.53
C SER A 148 -0.60 10.18 11.67
N ALA A 149 0.01 9.97 12.85
CA ALA A 149 -0.16 10.86 14.00
C ALA A 149 0.48 12.24 13.73
N ALA A 150 1.66 12.26 13.10
CA ALA A 150 2.31 13.49 12.68
C ALA A 150 1.49 14.25 11.63
N GLY A 151 0.93 13.53 10.64
CA GLY A 151 0.02 14.12 9.67
C GLY A 151 -1.23 14.72 10.32
N ALA A 152 -1.80 14.03 11.30
CA ALA A 152 -2.94 14.55 12.07
C ALA A 152 -2.57 15.83 12.84
N PHE A 153 -1.37 15.89 13.42
CA PHE A 153 -0.90 17.11 14.07
C PHE A 153 -0.69 18.25 13.06
N GLY A 154 -0.07 17.97 11.91
CA GLY A 154 0.11 19.00 10.85
C GLY A 154 -1.23 19.56 10.35
N ALA A 155 -2.23 18.68 10.14
CA ALA A 155 -3.58 19.13 9.80
C ALA A 155 -4.24 19.94 10.92
N SER A 156 -4.07 19.51 12.18
CA SER A 156 -4.67 20.20 13.33
C SER A 156 -4.13 21.63 13.48
N LEU A 157 -2.85 21.85 13.21
CA LEU A 157 -2.28 23.19 13.20
C LEU A 157 -3.00 24.09 12.18
N ALA A 158 -3.16 23.62 10.94
CA ALA A 158 -3.79 24.43 9.89
C ALA A 158 -5.27 24.70 10.20
N ILE A 159 -6.01 23.69 10.72
CA ILE A 159 -7.44 23.80 11.03
C ILE A 159 -7.66 24.70 12.25
N VAL A 160 -6.96 24.44 13.37
CA VAL A 160 -7.21 25.14 14.63
C VAL A 160 -6.70 26.58 14.61
N LEU A 161 -5.53 26.80 13.99
CA LEU A 161 -4.97 28.14 13.85
C LEU A 161 -5.58 28.91 12.65
N GLN A 162 -6.50 28.29 11.91
CA GLN A 162 -7.19 28.90 10.76
C GLN A 162 -6.21 29.55 9.78
N TRP A 163 -5.14 28.85 9.44
CA TRP A 163 -4.15 29.37 8.51
C TRP A 163 -4.75 29.54 7.12
N HIS A 164 -4.58 30.74 6.58
CA HIS A 164 -4.99 31.08 5.22
C HIS A 164 -3.80 31.65 4.45
N ILE A 165 -3.57 31.14 3.25
CA ILE A 165 -2.60 31.71 2.31
C ILE A 165 -3.36 32.18 1.10
N THR A 166 -3.24 33.46 0.76
CA THR A 166 -3.91 34.07 -0.41
C THR A 166 -3.59 33.27 -1.68
N GLY A 167 -4.65 32.80 -2.37
CA GLY A 167 -4.51 32.02 -3.61
C GLY A 167 -4.35 30.52 -3.43
N VAL A 168 -4.27 30.01 -2.19
CA VAL A 168 -4.24 28.58 -1.91
C VAL A 168 -5.55 28.15 -1.24
N PRO A 169 -6.31 27.19 -1.82
CA PRO A 169 -7.50 26.66 -1.18
C PRO A 169 -7.16 25.99 0.18
N ASP A 170 -8.01 26.16 1.18
CA ASP A 170 -7.79 25.67 2.54
C ASP A 170 -7.52 24.15 2.60
N ASN A 171 -8.22 23.37 1.79
CA ASN A 171 -8.03 21.93 1.68
C ASN A 171 -6.58 21.54 1.29
N TRP A 172 -5.94 22.34 0.43
CA TRP A 172 -4.55 22.11 0.01
C TRP A 172 -3.56 22.56 1.07
N LEU A 173 -3.89 23.60 1.83
CA LEU A 173 -3.07 24.04 2.95
C LEU A 173 -3.04 23.00 4.06
N VAL A 174 -4.23 22.50 4.46
CA VAL A 174 -4.35 21.42 5.45
C VAL A 174 -3.62 20.16 4.98
N ALA A 175 -3.81 19.76 3.72
CA ALA A 175 -3.10 18.62 3.13
C ALA A 175 -1.58 18.84 3.09
N GLY A 176 -1.12 20.04 2.76
CA GLY A 176 0.29 20.42 2.75
C GLY A 176 0.92 20.32 4.15
N CYS A 177 0.26 20.86 5.17
CA CYS A 177 0.71 20.75 6.56
C CYS A 177 0.77 19.28 7.02
N ALA A 178 -0.28 18.51 6.75
CA ALA A 178 -0.30 17.08 7.07
C ALA A 178 0.84 16.33 6.38
N PHE A 179 1.10 16.61 5.11
CA PHE A 179 2.20 16.01 4.35
C PHE A 179 3.57 16.35 4.95
N VAL A 180 3.83 17.62 5.21
CA VAL A 180 5.11 18.11 5.76
C VAL A 180 5.41 17.44 7.11
N PHE A 181 4.44 17.41 8.02
CA PHE A 181 4.64 16.77 9.32
C PHE A 181 4.77 15.26 9.23
N SER A 182 4.05 14.60 8.32
CA SER A 182 4.21 13.17 8.03
C SER A 182 5.63 12.86 7.55
N VAL A 183 6.17 13.64 6.62
CA VAL A 183 7.55 13.49 6.12
C VAL A 183 8.55 13.83 7.23
N PHE A 184 8.32 14.87 8.02
CA PHE A 184 9.14 15.22 9.17
C PHE A 184 9.25 14.08 10.18
N SER A 185 8.14 13.39 10.50
CA SER A 185 8.15 12.25 11.41
C SER A 185 9.09 11.13 10.94
N VAL A 186 9.11 10.85 9.64
CA VAL A 186 10.00 9.83 9.08
C VAL A 186 11.46 10.28 9.14
N PHE A 187 11.72 11.56 8.84
CA PHE A 187 13.05 12.11 8.94
C PHE A 187 13.55 12.10 10.40
N ALA A 188 12.69 12.46 11.35
CA ALA A 188 12.98 12.36 12.77
C ALA A 188 13.29 10.92 13.21
N LEU A 189 12.51 9.95 12.71
CA LEU A 189 12.76 8.53 12.97
C LEU A 189 14.12 8.09 12.40
N ASP A 190 14.42 8.43 11.12
CA ASP A 190 15.71 8.09 10.50
C ASP A 190 16.88 8.74 11.27
N MET A 191 16.72 9.96 11.72
CA MET A 191 17.74 10.67 12.52
C MET A 191 17.96 10.00 13.88
N LEU A 192 16.87 9.70 14.63
CA LEU A 192 16.96 9.04 15.93
C LEU A 192 17.63 7.66 15.83
N THR A 193 17.33 6.91 14.79
CA THR A 193 17.89 5.56 14.59
C THR A 193 19.37 5.59 14.18
N ARG A 194 19.83 6.63 13.50
CA ARG A 194 21.25 6.78 13.15
C ARG A 194 22.15 7.05 14.36
N PHE A 195 21.71 7.86 15.32
CA PHE A 195 22.52 8.24 16.49
C PHE A 195 22.88 7.05 17.36
N ARG A 196 22.14 5.94 17.31
CA ARG A 196 22.32 4.79 18.19
C ARG A 196 22.73 3.50 17.48
N GLN A 197 23.03 3.51 16.18
CA GLN A 197 23.18 2.25 15.41
C GLN A 197 22.02 1.28 15.70
N ALA A 198 20.80 1.83 15.66
CA ALA A 198 19.62 1.20 16.21
C ALA A 198 19.27 -0.10 15.51
N ASP A 199 19.07 -1.14 16.30
CA ASP A 199 18.43 -2.38 15.86
C ASP A 199 16.93 -2.15 15.52
N THR A 200 16.31 -3.15 14.94
CA THR A 200 14.90 -3.09 14.54
C THR A 200 13.96 -2.77 15.71
N SER A 201 14.26 -3.28 16.91
CA SER A 201 13.46 -3.05 18.11
C SER A 201 13.48 -1.57 18.53
N THR A 202 14.63 -0.96 18.47
CA THR A 202 14.81 0.49 18.76
C THR A 202 14.05 1.34 17.76
N VAL A 203 14.04 0.99 16.47
CA VAL A 203 13.26 1.71 15.44
C VAL A 203 11.76 1.70 15.77
N ILE A 204 11.23 0.54 16.17
CA ILE A 204 9.83 0.40 16.55
C ILE A 204 9.52 1.22 17.80
N LEU A 205 10.38 1.19 18.81
CA LEU A 205 10.20 1.93 20.06
C LEU A 205 10.20 3.44 19.82
N CYS A 206 11.12 3.94 18.99
CA CYS A 206 11.15 5.34 18.54
C CYS A 206 9.88 5.71 17.78
N GLY A 207 9.38 4.82 16.92
CA GLY A 207 8.10 5.01 16.23
C GLY A 207 6.93 5.17 17.18
N VAL A 208 6.82 4.29 18.19
CA VAL A 208 5.79 4.37 19.24
C VAL A 208 5.91 5.67 20.03
N ALA A 209 7.11 6.08 20.40
CA ALA A 209 7.34 7.37 21.09
C ALA A 209 6.87 8.55 20.23
N LEU A 210 7.16 8.55 18.92
CA LEU A 210 6.66 9.58 18.00
C LEU A 210 5.12 9.57 17.91
N VAL A 211 4.49 8.39 17.85
CA VAL A 211 3.01 8.28 17.86
C VAL A 211 2.44 8.99 19.08
N PHE A 212 2.91 8.66 20.29
CA PHE A 212 2.39 9.27 21.52
C PHE A 212 2.69 10.76 21.60
N SER A 213 3.88 11.19 21.15
CA SER A 213 4.24 12.61 21.13
C SER A 213 3.31 13.43 20.24
N PHE A 214 3.06 12.95 19.01
CA PHE A 214 2.15 13.65 18.09
C PHE A 214 0.70 13.56 18.52
N GLN A 215 0.27 12.44 19.13
CA GLN A 215 -1.08 12.34 19.71
C GLN A 215 -1.29 13.33 20.86
N ALA A 216 -0.29 13.52 21.73
CA ALA A 216 -0.36 14.53 22.78
C ALA A 216 -0.47 15.96 22.20
N LEU A 217 0.27 16.23 21.13
CA LEU A 217 0.17 17.52 20.42
C LEU A 217 -1.20 17.71 19.73
N VAL A 218 -1.77 16.65 19.14
CA VAL A 218 -3.14 16.71 18.60
C VAL A 218 -4.15 16.97 19.73
N ALA A 219 -4.01 16.29 20.87
CA ALA A 219 -4.88 16.52 22.04
C ALA A 219 -4.76 17.97 22.56
N LEU A 220 -3.57 18.56 22.53
CA LEU A 220 -3.39 19.98 22.86
C LEU A 220 -4.14 20.88 21.88
N MET A 221 -4.07 20.59 20.56
CA MET A 221 -4.83 21.34 19.56
C MET A 221 -6.34 21.18 19.75
N GLN A 222 -6.82 19.99 20.10
CA GLN A 222 -8.24 19.76 20.43
C GLN A 222 -8.69 20.53 21.67
N PHE A 223 -7.82 20.67 22.66
CA PHE A 223 -8.13 21.41 23.89
C PHE A 223 -8.26 22.92 23.66
N VAL A 224 -7.49 23.50 22.74
CA VAL A 224 -7.54 24.95 22.47
C VAL A 224 -8.48 25.32 21.31
N ALA A 225 -9.03 24.34 20.62
CA ALA A 225 -9.92 24.52 19.48
C ALA A 225 -11.29 25.09 19.92
N SER A 226 -11.91 25.91 19.05
CA SER A 226 -13.33 26.26 19.18
C SER A 226 -14.21 25.04 18.84
N GLU A 227 -15.50 25.07 19.20
CA GLU A 227 -16.42 23.96 18.93
C GLU A 227 -16.45 23.58 17.44
N ASP A 228 -16.55 24.56 16.55
CA ASP A 228 -16.59 24.32 15.09
C ASP A 228 -15.27 23.71 14.58
N THR A 229 -14.12 24.25 14.98
CA THR A 229 -12.82 23.73 14.55
C THR A 229 -12.50 22.36 15.16
N LEU A 230 -13.01 22.09 16.39
CA LEU A 230 -12.90 20.77 17.01
C LEU A 230 -13.69 19.74 16.22
N GLN A 231 -14.91 20.06 15.76
CA GLN A 231 -15.71 19.19 14.92
C GLN A 231 -14.99 18.87 13.61
N ASP A 232 -14.47 19.88 12.92
CA ASP A 232 -13.72 19.71 11.69
C ASP A 232 -12.47 18.83 11.88
N LEU A 233 -11.75 19.04 12.97
CA LEU A 233 -10.56 18.24 13.32
C LEU A 233 -10.92 16.79 13.61
N VAL A 234 -11.99 16.52 14.34
CA VAL A 234 -12.47 15.16 14.60
C VAL A 234 -12.82 14.45 13.31
N PHE A 235 -13.62 15.08 12.42
CA PHE A 235 -13.95 14.50 11.13
C PHE A 235 -12.72 14.33 10.21
N TRP A 236 -11.73 15.21 10.33
CA TRP A 236 -10.49 15.05 9.57
C TRP A 236 -9.69 13.83 10.04
N THR A 237 -9.57 13.64 11.36
CA THR A 237 -8.81 12.53 11.95
C THR A 237 -9.47 11.16 11.74
N LEU A 238 -10.79 11.11 11.58
CA LEU A 238 -11.52 9.87 11.29
C LEU A 238 -11.32 9.37 9.85
N GLY A 239 -10.72 10.18 8.97
CA GLY A 239 -10.44 9.82 7.59
C GLY A 239 -11.68 9.75 6.69
N SER A 240 -11.69 10.51 5.61
CA SER A 240 -12.81 10.58 4.67
C SER A 240 -12.34 10.77 3.23
N LEU A 241 -12.99 10.06 2.30
CA LEU A 241 -12.79 10.25 0.86
C LEU A 241 -13.62 11.40 0.28
N SER A 242 -14.48 12.04 1.05
CA SER A 242 -15.34 13.14 0.54
C SER A 242 -14.54 14.35 0.04
N ARG A 243 -13.27 14.46 0.46
CA ARG A 243 -12.32 15.50 0.01
C ARG A 243 -11.54 15.12 -1.26
N ALA A 244 -11.80 13.93 -1.83
CA ALA A 244 -11.13 13.48 -3.04
C ALA A 244 -11.47 14.37 -4.23
N THR A 245 -10.45 14.86 -4.92
CA THR A 245 -10.56 15.63 -6.16
C THR A 245 -9.73 14.99 -7.25
N TRP A 246 -9.96 15.33 -8.51
CA TRP A 246 -9.14 14.85 -9.62
C TRP A 246 -7.66 15.22 -9.45
N ALA A 247 -7.36 16.41 -8.92
CA ALA A 247 -5.99 16.85 -8.70
C ALA A 247 -5.29 16.04 -7.63
N SER A 248 -5.92 15.79 -6.47
CA SER A 248 -5.35 14.96 -5.41
C SER A 248 -5.22 13.49 -5.85
N LEU A 249 -6.19 12.98 -6.62
CA LEU A 249 -6.12 11.65 -7.23
C LEU A 249 -4.95 11.55 -8.22
N ALA A 250 -4.76 12.52 -9.10
CA ALA A 250 -3.68 12.52 -10.08
C ALA A 250 -2.30 12.53 -9.39
N LEU A 251 -2.12 13.29 -8.32
CA LEU A 251 -0.88 13.30 -7.54
C LEU A 251 -0.60 11.96 -6.88
N LEU A 252 -1.60 11.37 -6.23
CA LEU A 252 -1.43 10.07 -5.56
C LEU A 252 -1.22 8.95 -6.58
N ALA A 253 -2.04 8.87 -7.64
CA ALA A 253 -1.92 7.86 -8.68
C ALA A 253 -0.59 7.99 -9.43
N GLY A 254 -0.18 9.20 -9.78
CA GLY A 254 1.13 9.47 -10.40
C GLY A 254 2.28 9.02 -9.50
N SER A 255 2.20 9.33 -8.21
CA SER A 255 3.20 8.88 -7.22
C SER A 255 3.24 7.35 -7.11
N LEU A 256 2.08 6.69 -7.10
CA LEU A 256 1.99 5.23 -7.06
C LEU A 256 2.58 4.58 -8.33
N VAL A 257 2.28 5.15 -9.51
CA VAL A 257 2.84 4.71 -10.80
C VAL A 257 4.36 4.87 -10.86
N LEU A 258 4.92 5.90 -10.24
CA LEU A 258 6.38 6.12 -10.17
C LEU A 258 7.04 5.19 -9.13
N ILE A 259 6.42 5.02 -7.96
CA ILE A 259 7.03 4.29 -6.85
C ILE A 259 6.89 2.78 -7.03
N PHE A 260 5.79 2.27 -7.55
CA PHE A 260 5.56 0.84 -7.71
C PHE A 260 6.66 0.13 -8.53
N PRO A 261 7.11 0.63 -9.70
CA PRO A 261 8.23 0.03 -10.42
C PRO A 261 9.56 0.06 -9.63
N LEU A 262 9.80 1.10 -8.82
CA LEU A 262 10.98 1.17 -7.95
C LEU A 262 10.91 0.11 -6.84
N SER A 263 9.74 -0.14 -6.31
CA SER A 263 9.48 -1.21 -5.34
C SER A 263 9.72 -2.59 -5.98
N LEU A 264 9.22 -2.82 -7.18
CA LEU A 264 9.46 -4.07 -7.93
C LEU A 264 10.94 -4.28 -8.27
N ARG A 265 11.69 -3.22 -8.60
CA ARG A 265 13.15 -3.32 -8.79
C ARG A 265 13.89 -3.73 -7.53
N SER A 266 13.32 -3.44 -6.37
CA SER A 266 13.88 -3.82 -5.06
C SER A 266 13.37 -5.19 -4.58
N ALA A 267 12.42 -5.82 -5.26
CA ALA A 267 11.72 -7.02 -4.82
C ALA A 267 12.69 -8.19 -4.51
N GLY A 268 13.66 -8.47 -5.37
CA GLY A 268 14.66 -9.52 -5.13
C GLY A 268 15.47 -9.26 -3.86
N ARG A 269 15.92 -8.02 -3.64
CA ARG A 269 16.68 -7.62 -2.45
C ARG A 269 15.82 -7.70 -1.17
N LEU A 270 14.55 -7.32 -1.26
CA LEU A 270 13.60 -7.45 -0.15
C LEU A 270 13.33 -8.93 0.19
N THR A 271 13.26 -9.81 -0.83
CA THR A 271 13.10 -11.25 -0.60
C THR A 271 14.32 -11.83 0.11
N LEU A 272 15.54 -11.41 -0.27
CA LEU A 272 16.76 -11.81 0.44
C LEU A 272 16.80 -11.26 1.88
N LEU A 273 16.44 -10.00 2.09
CA LEU A 273 16.39 -9.39 3.42
C LEU A 273 15.46 -10.13 4.38
N ARG A 274 14.38 -10.70 3.89
CA ARG A 274 13.47 -11.51 4.68
C ARG A 274 14.09 -12.81 5.20
N MET A 275 15.16 -13.31 4.57
CA MET A 275 15.90 -14.48 5.05
C MET A 275 16.84 -14.16 6.22
N GLY A 276 16.93 -12.89 6.62
CA GLY A 276 17.80 -12.36 7.66
C GLY A 276 18.82 -11.36 7.12
N GLU A 277 19.17 -10.36 7.93
CA GLU A 277 20.08 -9.26 7.53
C GLU A 277 21.50 -9.79 7.22
N GLU A 278 22.04 -10.69 8.03
CA GLU A 278 23.37 -11.28 7.83
C GLU A 278 23.46 -12.07 6.52
N ARG A 279 22.43 -12.88 6.23
CA ARG A 279 22.37 -13.64 4.97
C ARG A 279 22.21 -12.71 3.76
N ALA A 280 21.37 -11.67 3.85
CA ALA A 280 21.22 -10.69 2.79
C ALA A 280 22.54 -9.96 2.52
N ALA A 281 23.26 -9.55 3.57
CA ALA A 281 24.56 -8.88 3.46
C ALA A 281 25.61 -9.80 2.82
N SER A 282 25.68 -11.07 3.22
CA SER A 282 26.61 -12.05 2.62
C SER A 282 26.33 -12.33 1.13
N LEU A 283 25.10 -12.10 0.68
CA LEU A 283 24.68 -12.17 -0.72
C LEU A 283 24.82 -10.83 -1.47
N GLY A 284 25.51 -9.82 -0.86
CA GLY A 284 25.84 -8.55 -1.50
C GLY A 284 24.75 -7.48 -1.41
N VAL A 285 23.75 -7.65 -0.54
CA VAL A 285 22.71 -6.63 -0.33
C VAL A 285 23.22 -5.57 0.65
N ASP A 286 23.30 -4.30 0.21
CA ASP A 286 23.52 -3.17 1.11
C ASP A 286 22.23 -2.88 1.89
N VAL A 287 22.09 -3.52 3.06
CA VAL A 287 20.88 -3.48 3.90
C VAL A 287 20.56 -2.04 4.36
N PRO A 288 21.52 -1.23 4.84
CA PRO A 288 21.24 0.14 5.26
C PRO A 288 20.71 1.03 4.13
N ARG A 289 21.26 0.90 2.92
CA ARG A 289 20.76 1.65 1.75
C ARG A 289 19.39 1.18 1.31
N LEU A 290 19.17 -0.14 1.29
CA LEU A 290 17.86 -0.71 0.95
C LEU A 290 16.79 -0.23 1.93
N ARG A 291 17.06 -0.27 3.24
CA ARG A 291 16.18 0.18 4.31
C ARG A 291 15.80 1.65 4.12
N ARG A 292 16.78 2.54 3.97
CA ARG A 292 16.54 3.98 3.77
C ARG A 292 15.72 4.27 2.52
N ALA A 293 16.13 3.72 1.37
CA ALA A 293 15.40 3.94 0.12
C ALA A 293 13.95 3.44 0.20
N THR A 294 13.73 2.32 0.87
CA THR A 294 12.40 1.78 1.10
C THR A 294 11.59 2.67 2.03
N LEU A 295 12.12 3.04 3.19
CA LEU A 295 11.43 3.91 4.14
C LEU A 295 11.04 5.25 3.51
N LEU A 296 11.90 5.88 2.72
CA LEU A 296 11.57 7.12 2.01
C LEU A 296 10.40 6.94 1.04
N ARG A 297 10.40 5.86 0.23
CA ARG A 297 9.32 5.59 -0.74
C ARG A 297 7.98 5.40 -0.06
N ILE A 298 7.94 4.50 0.94
CA ILE A 298 6.68 4.17 1.63
C ILE A 298 6.16 5.36 2.41
N SER A 299 7.06 6.13 3.03
CA SER A 299 6.68 7.32 3.79
C SER A 299 6.06 8.39 2.92
N PHE A 300 6.61 8.59 1.72
CA PHE A 300 6.05 9.51 0.76
C PHE A 300 4.62 9.12 0.34
N LEU A 301 4.39 7.83 0.02
CA LEU A 301 3.05 7.31 -0.30
C LEU A 301 2.08 7.46 0.88
N CYS A 302 2.56 7.17 2.09
CA CYS A 302 1.74 7.27 3.29
C CYS A 302 1.41 8.73 3.63
N ALA A 303 2.40 9.62 3.53
CA ALA A 303 2.21 11.05 3.77
C ALA A 303 1.18 11.65 2.80
N LEU A 304 1.25 11.31 1.51
CA LEU A 304 0.24 11.73 0.52
C LEU A 304 -1.14 11.13 0.84
N SER A 305 -1.20 9.86 1.22
CA SER A 305 -2.47 9.20 1.56
C SER A 305 -3.14 9.91 2.75
N VAL A 306 -2.37 10.16 3.82
CA VAL A 306 -2.86 10.86 5.03
C VAL A 306 -3.25 12.30 4.71
N ALA A 307 -2.44 13.01 3.92
CA ALA A 307 -2.67 14.40 3.55
C ALA A 307 -4.02 14.61 2.86
N PHE A 308 -4.41 13.72 1.95
CA PHE A 308 -5.62 13.88 1.16
C PHE A 308 -6.90 13.36 1.82
N VAL A 309 -6.82 12.30 2.63
CA VAL A 309 -8.01 11.66 3.19
C VAL A 309 -8.03 11.55 4.70
N GLY A 310 -6.99 11.99 5.37
CA GLY A 310 -6.84 11.81 6.82
C GLY A 310 -6.34 10.43 7.19
N VAL A 311 -6.51 10.05 8.45
CA VAL A 311 -5.94 8.84 9.00
C VAL A 311 -6.77 7.62 8.61
N ILE A 312 -6.14 6.64 7.95
CA ILE A 312 -6.72 5.33 7.64
C ILE A 312 -5.82 4.25 8.22
N GLY A 313 -6.34 3.53 9.20
CA GLY A 313 -5.63 2.44 9.87
C GLY A 313 -5.85 1.07 9.22
N PHE A 314 -5.08 0.09 9.67
CA PHE A 314 -5.20 -1.35 9.39
C PHE A 314 -4.97 -1.81 7.96
N VAL A 315 -5.27 -1.05 6.90
CA VAL A 315 -5.11 -1.49 5.51
C VAL A 315 -3.66 -1.90 5.22
N GLY A 316 -2.69 -1.08 5.63
CA GLY A 316 -1.25 -1.37 5.48
C GLY A 316 -0.74 -2.55 6.31
N LEU A 317 -1.51 -3.01 7.29
CA LEU A 317 -1.19 -4.17 8.10
C LEU A 317 -1.83 -5.45 7.54
N VAL A 318 -3.11 -5.36 7.19
CA VAL A 318 -3.95 -6.49 6.79
C VAL A 318 -3.66 -6.92 5.34
N ALA A 319 -3.55 -5.97 4.42
CA ALA A 319 -3.39 -6.26 3.00
C ALA A 319 -2.14 -7.09 2.69
N PRO A 320 -0.93 -6.78 3.21
CA PRO A 320 0.24 -7.60 2.99
C PRO A 320 0.13 -9.00 3.58
N HIS A 321 -0.54 -9.13 4.73
CA HIS A 321 -0.73 -10.43 5.36
C HIS A 321 -1.61 -11.35 4.50
N ILE A 322 -2.72 -10.84 3.99
CA ILE A 322 -3.58 -11.58 3.07
C ILE A 322 -2.83 -11.91 1.77
N ALA A 323 -2.15 -10.93 1.18
CA ALA A 323 -1.41 -11.10 -0.06
C ALA A 323 -0.37 -12.23 0.06
N ARG A 324 0.44 -12.24 1.13
CA ARG A 324 1.42 -13.30 1.35
C ARG A 324 0.80 -14.68 1.50
N ARG A 325 -0.34 -14.81 2.13
CA ARG A 325 -1.07 -16.09 2.20
C ARG A 325 -1.56 -16.58 0.84
N LEU A 326 -1.91 -15.67 -0.05
CA LEU A 326 -2.47 -15.99 -1.37
C LEU A 326 -1.37 -16.29 -2.40
N VAL A 327 -0.36 -15.41 -2.51
CA VAL A 327 0.67 -15.46 -3.57
C VAL A 327 2.05 -15.87 -3.06
N GLY A 328 2.22 -16.08 -1.75
CA GLY A 328 3.47 -16.48 -1.12
C GLY A 328 4.38 -15.30 -0.79
N GLU A 329 5.60 -15.63 -0.34
CA GLU A 329 6.54 -14.71 0.29
C GLU A 329 7.47 -13.98 -0.68
N ASP A 330 7.46 -14.37 -1.96
CA ASP A 330 8.26 -13.73 -3.00
C ASP A 330 7.74 -12.31 -3.28
N HIS A 331 8.61 -11.31 -3.09
CA HIS A 331 8.23 -9.90 -3.21
C HIS A 331 7.83 -9.49 -4.61
N TYR A 332 8.23 -10.19 -5.68
CA TYR A 332 7.71 -9.92 -7.01
C TYR A 332 6.19 -10.09 -7.10
N PHE A 333 5.64 -11.08 -6.40
CA PHE A 333 4.20 -11.35 -6.37
C PHE A 333 3.54 -10.69 -5.17
N SER A 334 4.19 -10.69 -3.99
CA SER A 334 3.57 -10.21 -2.76
C SER A 334 3.41 -8.69 -2.74
N LEU A 335 4.28 -7.90 -3.38
CA LEU A 335 4.11 -6.45 -3.51
C LEU A 335 2.89 -6.12 -4.38
N SER A 336 2.78 -6.76 -5.56
CA SER A 336 1.62 -6.61 -6.44
C SER A 336 0.34 -7.11 -5.77
N GLY A 337 0.42 -8.24 -5.07
CA GLY A 337 -0.69 -8.80 -4.29
C GLY A 337 -1.13 -7.86 -3.17
N SER A 338 -0.19 -7.24 -2.46
CA SER A 338 -0.48 -6.29 -1.36
C SER A 338 -1.13 -5.01 -1.88
N LEU A 339 -0.66 -4.49 -3.01
CA LEU A 339 -1.27 -3.35 -3.69
C LEU A 339 -2.72 -3.65 -4.06
N LEU A 340 -2.97 -4.75 -4.76
CA LEU A 340 -4.32 -5.13 -5.20
C LEU A 340 -5.24 -5.47 -4.03
N THR A 341 -4.74 -6.19 -3.01
CA THR A 341 -5.51 -6.51 -1.81
C THR A 341 -5.86 -5.26 -1.03
N GLY A 342 -4.91 -4.32 -0.87
CA GLY A 342 -5.16 -3.04 -0.22
C GLY A 342 -6.19 -2.19 -0.98
N ALA A 343 -6.07 -2.11 -2.31
CA ALA A 343 -7.05 -1.46 -3.17
C ALA A 343 -8.44 -2.06 -3.01
N LEU A 344 -8.55 -3.40 -2.98
CA LEU A 344 -9.81 -4.11 -2.80
C LEU A 344 -10.40 -3.85 -1.41
N ILE A 345 -9.60 -3.98 -0.33
CA ILE A 345 -10.07 -3.76 1.04
C ILE A 345 -10.64 -2.35 1.19
N LEU A 346 -9.92 -1.33 0.77
CA LEU A 346 -10.38 0.04 0.97
C LEU A 346 -11.55 0.41 0.05
N SER A 347 -11.57 -0.11 -1.18
CA SER A 347 -12.69 0.06 -2.10
C SER A 347 -13.98 -0.61 -1.56
N VAL A 348 -13.89 -1.81 -0.98
CA VAL A 348 -15.02 -2.47 -0.33
C VAL A 348 -15.42 -1.73 0.96
N SER A 349 -14.45 -1.29 1.77
CA SER A 349 -14.73 -0.49 2.97
C SER A 349 -15.45 0.82 2.63
N SER A 350 -15.10 1.45 1.51
CA SER A 350 -15.77 2.67 1.05
C SER A 350 -17.21 2.43 0.59
N LEU A 351 -17.49 1.26 0.04
CA LEU A 351 -18.85 0.83 -0.30
C LEU A 351 -19.68 0.60 0.97
N VAL A 352 -19.13 -0.14 1.95
CA VAL A 352 -19.78 -0.39 3.24
C VAL A 352 -20.07 0.93 3.97
N ALA A 353 -19.13 1.88 3.95
CA ALA A 353 -19.28 3.19 4.58
C ALA A 353 -20.49 4.00 4.07
N ARG A 354 -20.91 3.76 2.83
CA ARG A 354 -22.07 4.43 2.22
C ARG A 354 -23.39 3.69 2.42
N ILE A 355 -23.33 2.38 2.68
CA ILE A 355 -24.54 1.54 2.82
C ILE A 355 -24.93 1.38 4.29
N LEU A 356 -23.97 1.47 5.20
CA LEU A 356 -24.16 1.13 6.61
C LEU A 356 -25.21 1.98 7.30
N VAL A 357 -25.22 3.30 7.03
CA VAL A 357 -26.20 4.23 7.57
C VAL A 357 -26.86 5.00 6.42
N PRO A 358 -28.17 4.86 6.21
CA PRO A 358 -28.87 5.56 5.14
C PRO A 358 -28.72 7.09 5.27
N GLY A 359 -28.31 7.75 4.18
CA GLY A 359 -28.16 9.21 4.14
C GLY A 359 -26.86 9.78 4.71
N ILE A 360 -26.04 8.97 5.38
CA ILE A 360 -24.79 9.41 6.00
C ILE A 360 -23.62 8.57 5.47
N VAL A 361 -22.53 9.21 5.11
CA VAL A 361 -21.27 8.51 4.77
C VAL A 361 -20.42 8.36 6.03
N VAL A 362 -20.30 7.12 6.51
CA VAL A 362 -19.50 6.82 7.71
C VAL A 362 -18.01 7.05 7.41
N PRO A 363 -17.23 7.70 8.31
CA PRO A 363 -15.79 7.86 8.12
C PRO A 363 -15.07 6.52 7.93
N LEU A 364 -14.14 6.47 6.96
CA LEU A 364 -13.47 5.22 6.58
C LEU A 364 -12.60 4.63 7.66
N GLY A 365 -11.96 5.46 8.49
CA GLY A 365 -11.16 5.01 9.61
C GLY A 365 -11.95 4.13 10.59
N ILE A 366 -13.25 4.43 10.78
CA ILE A 366 -14.14 3.61 11.61
C ILE A 366 -14.33 2.24 10.99
N ILE A 367 -14.69 2.18 9.70
CA ILE A 367 -14.96 0.92 8.98
C ILE A 367 -13.70 0.05 8.94
N THR A 368 -12.55 0.64 8.57
CA THR A 368 -11.29 -0.11 8.48
C THR A 368 -10.81 -0.61 9.84
N SER A 369 -11.09 0.13 10.93
CA SER A 369 -10.77 -0.32 12.30
C SER A 369 -11.69 -1.44 12.77
N LEU A 370 -12.99 -1.32 12.54
CA LEU A 370 -13.97 -2.35 12.92
C LEU A 370 -13.70 -3.70 12.23
N VAL A 371 -13.23 -3.69 10.99
CA VAL A 371 -12.85 -4.90 10.25
C VAL A 371 -11.43 -5.34 10.58
N GLY A 372 -10.51 -4.38 10.73
CA GLY A 372 -9.08 -4.64 10.93
C GLY A 372 -8.75 -5.24 12.28
N ILE A 373 -9.38 -4.77 13.37
CA ILE A 373 -9.11 -5.25 14.73
C ILE A 373 -9.47 -6.73 14.90
N PRO A 374 -10.67 -7.21 14.56
CA PRO A 374 -11.00 -8.63 14.66
C PRO A 374 -10.08 -9.50 13.77
N PHE A 375 -9.77 -9.04 12.57
CA PHE A 375 -8.84 -9.75 11.69
C PHE A 375 -7.44 -9.86 12.31
N PHE A 376 -6.95 -8.80 12.92
CA PHE A 376 -5.66 -8.77 13.60
C PHE A 376 -5.63 -9.73 14.81
N LEU A 377 -6.68 -9.72 15.64
CA LEU A 377 -6.82 -10.65 16.76
C LEU A 377 -6.86 -12.11 16.27
N ALA A 378 -7.58 -12.39 15.17
CA ALA A 378 -7.62 -13.73 14.59
C ALA A 378 -6.25 -14.22 14.11
N ILE A 379 -5.41 -13.30 13.59
CA ILE A 379 -4.03 -13.63 13.21
C ILE A 379 -3.20 -14.02 14.44
N ILE A 380 -3.25 -13.22 15.51
CA ILE A 380 -2.48 -13.46 16.74
C ILE A 380 -2.88 -14.78 17.37
N LEU A 381 -4.18 -15.02 17.52
CA LEU A 381 -4.69 -16.24 18.15
C LEU A 381 -4.40 -17.51 17.34
N LYS A 382 -4.21 -17.39 16.03
CA LYS A 382 -3.89 -18.53 15.16
C LYS A 382 -2.40 -18.83 15.05
N GLN A 383 -1.52 -17.93 15.49
CA GLN A 383 -0.10 -18.20 15.65
C GLN A 383 0.06 -19.16 16.84
N ARG A 384 0.23 -20.46 16.56
CA ARG A 384 0.61 -21.43 17.60
C ARG A 384 1.93 -20.95 18.20
N PRO A 385 2.09 -20.98 19.54
CA PRO A 385 3.40 -20.75 20.15
C PRO A 385 4.38 -21.75 19.53
N MET A 386 5.50 -21.24 19.02
CA MET A 386 6.64 -22.09 18.73
C MET A 386 7.13 -22.63 20.08
N VAL A 387 6.79 -23.87 20.37
CA VAL A 387 7.35 -24.66 21.49
C VAL A 387 8.73 -25.13 21.07
#